data_c95b448b893f05a197f1af8aa4a10968
#
_entry.id   c95b448b893f05a197f1af8aa4a10968
#
_cell.length_a   1.000
_cell.length_b   1.000
_cell.length_c   1.000
_cell.angle_alpha   90.00
_cell.angle_beta   90.00
_cell.angle_gamma   90.00
#
_symmetry.space_group_name_H-M   'P 1'
#
loop_
_entity.id
_entity.type
_entity.pdbx_description
1 polymer ?
#
loop_
_entity_poly.entity_id
_entity_poly.type
_entity_poly.pdbx_seq_one_letter_code
_entity_poly.pdbx_strand_id
1 'polypeptide(L)'
;MSAQAAPEAQKNLIEIANVNKYYGTNHVLKNINLSVGKGEVVVLLGPSGSGKSTLCRTINRLETITSGSITIDGQELPEEGRALAKLRAEVGMVFQSYNLFAHKNILDNVTLGPRRIRKMSKSEAEAEAMNLLAKVGVDSQAHKMPAELSGGQQQRVAIARALAMKPKVMLFDEPTSALDPEMVNEVLDTMVSLAREGMTMIVVTHEMGFARKAADRIVFLADGEIIEEAHPDEFFTNPKSERAKDFLSKIINH
;
A
#
# COMPACT_ATOMS: atom_id res chain seq x y z
N MET A 1 40.46 22.42 0.82
CA MET A 1 39.35 22.36 -0.14
C MET A 1 38.71 21.00 0.06
N SER A 2 37.64 20.95 0.87
CA SER A 2 36.88 19.72 1.14
C SER A 2 35.88 19.52 0.01
N ALA A 3 36.04 18.43 -0.73
CA ALA A 3 35.06 18.00 -1.70
C ALA A 3 33.79 17.58 -0.95
N GLN A 4 32.71 18.33 -1.09
CA GLN A 4 31.38 17.89 -0.69
C GLN A 4 31.03 16.67 -1.55
N ALA A 5 30.86 15.50 -0.91
CA ALA A 5 30.32 14.33 -1.56
C ALA A 5 28.92 14.68 -2.11
N ALA A 6 28.71 14.42 -3.39
CA ALA A 6 27.39 14.53 -3.99
C ALA A 6 26.43 13.61 -3.21
N PRO A 7 25.17 14.02 -2.98
CA PRO A 7 24.21 13.16 -2.31
C PRO A 7 24.08 11.85 -3.11
N GLU A 8 24.31 10.72 -2.43
CA GLU A 8 24.04 9.40 -3.01
C GLU A 8 22.61 9.40 -3.54
N ALA A 9 22.45 9.16 -4.84
CA ALA A 9 21.14 9.05 -5.46
C ALA A 9 20.34 8.00 -4.68
N GLN A 10 19.27 8.42 -4.05
CA GLN A 10 18.42 7.57 -3.22
C GLN A 10 17.93 6.42 -4.09
N LYS A 11 18.41 5.21 -3.80
CA LYS A 11 18.13 4.03 -4.63
C LYS A 11 16.63 3.74 -4.60
N ASN A 12 15.98 3.77 -5.76
CA ASN A 12 14.57 3.44 -5.87
C ASN A 12 14.32 2.01 -5.38
N LEU A 13 13.31 1.85 -4.53
CA LEU A 13 12.87 0.54 -4.05
C LEU A 13 11.95 -0.13 -5.08
N ILE A 14 11.13 0.67 -5.76
CA ILE A 14 10.23 0.19 -6.82
C ILE A 14 10.50 1.03 -8.07
N GLU A 15 10.59 0.35 -9.22
CA GLU A 15 10.65 0.99 -10.54
C GLU A 15 9.64 0.33 -11.46
N ILE A 16 8.79 1.14 -12.05
CA ILE A 16 7.76 0.77 -13.02
C ILE A 16 8.11 1.49 -14.31
N ALA A 17 8.38 0.74 -15.37
CA ALA A 17 8.82 1.29 -16.67
C ALA A 17 7.89 0.83 -17.80
N ASN A 18 7.26 1.80 -18.47
CA ASN A 18 6.40 1.64 -19.63
C ASN A 18 5.32 0.57 -19.47
N VAL A 19 4.75 0.46 -18.25
CA VAL A 19 3.78 -0.58 -17.94
C VAL A 19 2.44 -0.30 -18.60
N ASN A 20 1.97 -1.32 -19.34
CA ASN A 20 0.66 -1.35 -19.95
C ASN A 20 -0.15 -2.54 -19.43
N LYS A 21 -1.45 -2.34 -19.22
CA LYS A 21 -2.39 -3.40 -18.83
C LYS A 21 -3.66 -3.32 -19.65
N TYR A 22 -4.02 -4.46 -20.24
CA TYR A 22 -5.29 -4.63 -20.95
C TYR A 22 -6.14 -5.69 -20.26
N TYR A 23 -7.45 -5.48 -20.22
CA TYR A 23 -8.46 -6.49 -19.96
C TYR A 23 -9.29 -6.65 -21.24
N GLY A 24 -9.01 -7.69 -22.02
CA GLY A 24 -9.53 -7.81 -23.38
C GLY A 24 -9.08 -6.64 -24.25
N THR A 25 -10.01 -5.85 -24.75
CA THR A 25 -9.73 -4.63 -25.54
C THR A 25 -9.61 -3.36 -24.70
N ASN A 26 -9.93 -3.42 -23.40
CA ASN A 26 -9.90 -2.25 -22.54
C ASN A 26 -8.48 -1.98 -22.03
N HIS A 27 -7.90 -0.84 -22.42
CA HIS A 27 -6.56 -0.40 -22.02
C HIS A 27 -6.63 0.37 -20.71
N VAL A 28 -6.38 -0.31 -19.59
CA VAL A 28 -6.59 0.20 -18.22
C VAL A 28 -5.36 0.92 -17.67
N LEU A 29 -4.15 0.46 -17.97
CA LEU A 29 -2.91 1.18 -17.64
C LEU A 29 -2.17 1.46 -18.94
N LYS A 30 -1.80 2.72 -19.15
CA LYS A 30 -1.23 3.21 -20.41
C LYS A 30 0.15 3.82 -20.16
N ASN A 31 1.18 3.10 -20.54
CA ASN A 31 2.56 3.55 -20.50
C ASN A 31 2.97 4.13 -19.13
N ILE A 32 2.60 3.46 -18.04
CA ILE A 32 2.87 3.92 -16.68
C ILE A 32 4.37 3.86 -16.41
N ASN A 33 4.92 4.99 -15.96
CA ASN A 33 6.28 5.13 -15.46
C ASN A 33 6.21 5.72 -14.06
N LEU A 34 6.75 5.01 -13.05
CA LEU A 34 6.72 5.44 -11.66
C LEU A 34 7.91 4.84 -10.92
N SER A 35 8.62 5.65 -10.17
CA SER A 35 9.64 5.19 -9.23
C SER A 35 9.21 5.50 -7.80
N VAL A 36 9.57 4.65 -6.83
CA VAL A 36 9.31 4.88 -5.41
C VAL A 36 10.60 4.65 -4.62
N GLY A 37 11.01 5.67 -3.89
CA GLY A 37 12.18 5.63 -3.01
C GLY A 37 11.95 4.79 -1.76
N LYS A 38 13.03 4.34 -1.12
CA LYS A 38 12.94 3.67 0.17
C LYS A 38 12.49 4.66 1.25
N GLY A 39 11.47 4.27 2.02
CA GLY A 39 10.86 5.11 3.06
C GLY A 39 9.88 6.14 2.52
N GLU A 40 9.69 6.22 1.21
CA GLU A 40 8.75 7.15 0.57
C GLU A 40 7.30 6.66 0.69
N VAL A 41 6.40 7.59 0.97
CA VAL A 41 4.95 7.37 0.96
C VAL A 41 4.34 8.01 -0.27
N VAL A 42 3.95 7.20 -1.24
CA VAL A 42 3.29 7.62 -2.48
C VAL A 42 1.79 7.37 -2.36
N VAL A 43 0.99 8.41 -2.54
CA VAL A 43 -0.47 8.29 -2.56
C VAL A 43 -0.99 8.41 -3.99
N LEU A 44 -1.75 7.40 -4.44
CA LEU A 44 -2.39 7.36 -5.74
C LEU A 44 -3.80 7.95 -5.63
N LEU A 45 -4.04 9.09 -6.26
CA LEU A 45 -5.34 9.76 -6.34
C LEU A 45 -5.89 9.72 -7.77
N GLY A 46 -7.19 9.94 -7.91
CA GLY A 46 -7.86 10.03 -9.21
C GLY A 46 -9.28 9.50 -9.19
N PRO A 47 -10.07 9.71 -10.24
CA PRO A 47 -11.45 9.26 -10.34
C PRO A 47 -11.55 7.73 -10.29
N SER A 48 -12.76 7.23 -9.95
CA SER A 48 -13.04 5.79 -10.02
C SER A 48 -12.81 5.27 -11.45
N GLY A 49 -12.23 4.06 -11.55
CA GLY A 49 -11.90 3.47 -12.84
C GLY A 49 -10.64 4.00 -13.52
N SER A 50 -9.87 4.91 -12.91
CA SER A 50 -8.63 5.44 -13.50
C SER A 50 -7.42 4.47 -13.50
N GLY A 51 -7.56 3.27 -12.93
CA GLY A 51 -6.50 2.26 -12.91
C GLY A 51 -5.69 2.16 -11.61
N LYS A 52 -5.97 2.96 -10.56
CA LYS A 52 -5.20 3.01 -9.29
C LYS A 52 -5.05 1.63 -8.63
N SER A 53 -6.16 0.95 -8.36
CA SER A 53 -6.15 -0.40 -7.76
C SER A 53 -5.47 -1.42 -8.66
N THR A 54 -5.66 -1.32 -9.99
CA THR A 54 -4.96 -2.17 -10.95
C THR A 54 -3.46 -1.95 -10.86
N LEU A 55 -2.99 -0.70 -10.88
CA LEU A 55 -1.56 -0.36 -10.73
C LEU A 55 -1.01 -0.90 -9.41
N CYS A 56 -1.69 -0.67 -8.30
CA CYS A 56 -1.29 -1.18 -6.99
C CYS A 56 -1.14 -2.71 -7.00
N ARG A 57 -2.08 -3.44 -7.61
CA ARG A 57 -2.08 -4.90 -7.69
C ARG A 57 -1.07 -5.48 -8.68
N THR A 58 -0.57 -4.69 -9.64
CA THR A 58 0.52 -5.16 -10.53
C THR A 58 1.85 -5.25 -9.79
N ILE A 59 2.08 -4.42 -8.78
CA ILE A 59 3.34 -4.35 -8.03
C ILE A 59 3.65 -5.65 -7.27
N ASN A 60 2.63 -6.36 -6.78
CA ASN A 60 2.79 -7.68 -6.15
C ASN A 60 2.36 -8.85 -7.06
N ARG A 61 2.14 -8.55 -8.35
CA ARG A 61 1.68 -9.49 -9.37
C ARG A 61 0.38 -10.23 -9.02
N LEU A 62 -0.52 -9.61 -8.27
CA LEU A 62 -1.91 -10.05 -8.21
C LEU A 62 -2.63 -9.80 -9.53
N GLU A 63 -2.22 -8.74 -10.24
CA GLU A 63 -2.55 -8.49 -11.62
C GLU A 63 -1.30 -8.58 -12.49
N THR A 64 -1.39 -9.26 -13.63
CA THR A 64 -0.31 -9.32 -14.61
C THR A 64 -0.28 -8.06 -15.46
N ILE A 65 0.90 -7.60 -15.85
CA ILE A 65 1.06 -6.55 -16.85
C ILE A 65 1.01 -7.17 -18.27
N THR A 66 0.64 -6.36 -19.25
CA THR A 66 0.64 -6.80 -20.66
C THR A 66 1.99 -6.52 -21.32
N SER A 67 2.62 -5.39 -20.98
CA SER A 67 3.98 -5.03 -21.41
C SER A 67 4.61 -4.06 -20.42
N GLY A 68 5.90 -3.81 -20.58
CA GLY A 68 6.72 -3.02 -19.66
C GLY A 68 7.41 -3.90 -18.63
N SER A 69 7.97 -3.28 -17.59
CA SER A 69 8.65 -3.99 -16.51
C SER A 69 8.37 -3.34 -15.15
N ILE A 70 8.42 -4.16 -14.10
CA ILE A 70 8.37 -3.73 -12.70
C ILE A 70 9.54 -4.38 -11.99
N THR A 71 10.35 -3.58 -11.29
CA THR A 71 11.42 -4.08 -10.43
C THR A 71 11.19 -3.65 -8.97
N ILE A 72 11.55 -4.53 -8.04
CA ILE A 72 11.52 -4.25 -6.61
C ILE A 72 12.89 -4.59 -6.03
N ASP A 73 13.51 -3.61 -5.38
CA ASP A 73 14.88 -3.70 -4.85
C ASP A 73 15.89 -4.20 -5.90
N GLY A 74 15.72 -3.70 -7.15
CA GLY A 74 16.55 -4.04 -8.30
C GLY A 74 16.32 -5.45 -8.89
N GLN A 75 15.30 -6.17 -8.42
CA GLN A 75 14.91 -7.47 -8.98
C GLN A 75 13.61 -7.34 -9.77
N GLU A 76 13.65 -7.81 -11.02
CA GLU A 76 12.44 -7.85 -11.84
C GLU A 76 11.39 -8.80 -11.24
N LEU A 77 10.12 -8.43 -11.39
CA LEU A 77 9.00 -9.20 -10.87
C LEU A 77 8.95 -10.58 -11.54
N PRO A 78 9.13 -11.67 -10.78
CA PRO A 78 9.05 -13.03 -11.34
C PRO A 78 7.64 -13.34 -11.86
N GLU A 79 7.55 -14.19 -12.88
CA GLU A 79 6.25 -14.56 -13.43
C GLU A 79 5.45 -15.46 -12.50
N GLU A 80 6.09 -16.46 -11.90
CA GLU A 80 5.43 -17.47 -11.08
C GLU A 80 6.39 -18.22 -10.15
N GLY A 81 5.87 -19.18 -9.44
CA GLY A 81 6.65 -20.13 -8.66
C GLY A 81 7.22 -19.58 -7.34
N ARG A 82 8.32 -20.22 -6.89
CA ARG A 82 8.93 -19.90 -5.59
C ARG A 82 9.52 -18.49 -5.54
N ALA A 83 10.02 -17.97 -6.66
CA ALA A 83 10.58 -16.64 -6.75
C ALA A 83 9.49 -15.57 -6.51
N LEU A 84 8.32 -15.73 -7.13
CA LEU A 84 7.18 -14.84 -6.89
C LEU A 84 6.66 -14.94 -5.45
N ALA A 85 6.60 -16.15 -4.88
CA ALA A 85 6.20 -16.32 -3.48
C ALA A 85 7.17 -15.63 -2.50
N LYS A 86 8.48 -15.66 -2.78
CA LYS A 86 9.49 -14.95 -2.01
C LYS A 86 9.31 -13.44 -2.12
N LEU A 87 9.12 -12.92 -3.33
CA LEU A 87 8.90 -11.49 -3.54
C LEU A 87 7.62 -11.00 -2.84
N ARG A 88 6.51 -11.76 -2.93
CA ARG A 88 5.26 -11.44 -2.22
C ARG A 88 5.41 -11.44 -0.69
N ALA A 89 6.37 -12.15 -0.15
CA ALA A 89 6.69 -12.08 1.27
C ALA A 89 7.38 -10.75 1.66
N GLU A 90 8.01 -10.07 0.70
CA GLU A 90 8.68 -8.77 0.88
C GLU A 90 7.76 -7.58 0.53
N VAL A 91 6.56 -7.84 -0.01
CA VAL A 91 5.56 -6.85 -0.41
C VAL A 91 4.27 -7.11 0.34
N GLY A 92 4.05 -6.39 1.41
CA GLY A 92 2.79 -6.47 2.16
C GLY A 92 1.65 -5.82 1.38
N MET A 93 0.45 -6.40 1.47
CA MET A 93 -0.74 -5.80 0.87
C MET A 93 -1.93 -5.85 1.80
N VAL A 94 -2.61 -4.72 1.90
CA VAL A 94 -3.84 -4.52 2.66
C VAL A 94 -4.93 -4.12 1.68
N PHE A 95 -6.06 -4.84 1.71
CA PHE A 95 -7.17 -4.68 0.79
C PHE A 95 -8.33 -3.92 1.45
N GLN A 96 -9.25 -3.45 0.65
CA GLN A 96 -10.53 -2.91 1.07
C GLN A 96 -11.34 -3.90 1.93
N SER A 97 -11.41 -5.17 1.49
CA SER A 97 -11.98 -6.26 2.28
C SER A 97 -10.86 -6.88 3.09
N TYR A 98 -10.92 -6.89 4.37
CA TYR A 98 -9.88 -7.28 5.34
C TYR A 98 -9.18 -8.61 5.04
N ASN A 99 -9.87 -9.54 4.35
CA ASN A 99 -9.39 -10.84 3.90
C ASN A 99 -8.78 -11.69 5.04
N LEU A 100 -9.33 -11.57 6.26
CA LEU A 100 -8.94 -12.41 7.37
C LEU A 100 -9.47 -13.83 7.18
N PHE A 101 -8.70 -14.80 7.67
CA PHE A 101 -9.15 -16.20 7.70
C PHE A 101 -10.26 -16.36 8.75
N ALA A 102 -11.51 -16.45 8.31
CA ALA A 102 -12.68 -16.47 9.18
C ALA A 102 -12.70 -17.65 10.18
N HIS A 103 -12.03 -18.76 9.86
CA HIS A 103 -11.91 -19.96 10.68
C HIS A 103 -10.72 -19.95 11.65
N LYS A 104 -10.00 -18.84 11.77
CA LYS A 104 -8.83 -18.63 12.65
C LYS A 104 -9.06 -17.44 13.55
N ASN A 105 -8.61 -17.54 14.80
CA ASN A 105 -8.57 -16.39 15.68
C ASN A 105 -7.57 -15.32 15.15
N ILE A 106 -7.56 -14.16 15.77
CA ILE A 106 -6.74 -13.03 15.35
C ILE A 106 -5.25 -13.34 15.46
N LEU A 107 -4.80 -13.95 16.55
CA LEU A 107 -3.40 -14.34 16.75
C LEU A 107 -2.95 -15.34 15.67
N ASP A 108 -3.77 -16.34 15.36
CA ASP A 108 -3.49 -17.31 14.30
C ASP A 108 -3.47 -16.66 12.90
N ASN A 109 -4.31 -15.65 12.65
CA ASN A 109 -4.28 -14.88 11.41
C ASN A 109 -2.91 -14.19 11.20
N VAL A 110 -2.36 -13.60 12.26
CA VAL A 110 -1.09 -12.85 12.18
C VAL A 110 0.11 -13.81 12.16
N THR A 111 0.07 -14.92 12.91
CA THR A 111 1.20 -15.86 13.03
C THR A 111 1.35 -16.82 11.85
N LEU A 112 0.32 -17.00 11.02
CA LEU A 112 0.32 -18.00 9.95
C LEU A 112 1.45 -17.79 8.95
N GLY A 113 1.62 -16.57 8.43
CA GLY A 113 2.67 -16.21 7.48
C GLY A 113 4.08 -16.45 8.05
N PRO A 114 4.44 -15.84 9.19
CA PRO A 114 5.72 -16.05 9.85
C PRO A 114 6.07 -17.52 10.08
N ARG A 115 5.13 -18.32 10.55
CA ARG A 115 5.35 -19.76 10.81
C ARG A 115 5.54 -20.56 9.52
N ARG A 116 4.72 -20.32 8.50
CA ARG A 116 4.73 -21.11 7.25
C ARG A 116 5.84 -20.72 6.30
N ILE A 117 6.09 -19.43 6.14
CA ILE A 117 7.00 -18.88 5.13
C ILE A 117 8.36 -18.57 5.73
N ARG A 118 8.41 -17.87 6.88
CA ARG A 118 9.65 -17.48 7.55
C ARG A 118 10.20 -18.58 8.48
N LYS A 119 9.45 -19.70 8.65
CA LYS A 119 9.84 -20.85 9.48
C LYS A 119 10.09 -20.51 10.95
N MET A 120 9.44 -19.47 11.46
CA MET A 120 9.52 -19.10 12.87
C MET A 120 8.89 -20.18 13.74
N SER A 121 9.42 -20.36 14.93
CA SER A 121 8.78 -21.21 15.96
C SER A 121 7.43 -20.63 16.38
N LYS A 122 6.58 -21.44 17.00
CA LYS A 122 5.27 -20.99 17.46
C LYS A 122 5.40 -19.84 18.46
N SER A 123 6.27 -19.98 19.46
CA SER A 123 6.40 -18.99 20.53
C SER A 123 7.01 -17.66 20.02
N GLU A 124 7.98 -17.69 19.10
CA GLU A 124 8.53 -16.48 18.48
C GLU A 124 7.48 -15.76 17.65
N ALA A 125 6.71 -16.51 16.83
CA ALA A 125 5.67 -15.92 15.99
C ALA A 125 4.53 -15.32 16.83
N GLU A 126 4.13 -15.95 17.93
CA GLU A 126 3.10 -15.44 18.85
C GLU A 126 3.59 -14.18 19.57
N ALA A 127 4.83 -14.14 20.06
CA ALA A 127 5.39 -12.97 20.70
C ALA A 127 5.47 -11.78 19.72
N GLU A 128 5.96 -12.00 18.48
CA GLU A 128 6.02 -10.97 17.45
C GLU A 128 4.62 -10.49 17.05
N ALA A 129 3.67 -11.42 16.90
CA ALA A 129 2.29 -11.10 16.57
C ALA A 129 1.61 -10.25 17.66
N MET A 130 1.80 -10.55 18.94
CA MET A 130 1.26 -9.77 20.05
C MET A 130 1.83 -8.34 20.04
N ASN A 131 3.14 -8.17 19.79
CA ASN A 131 3.75 -6.85 19.66
C ASN A 131 3.14 -6.05 18.51
N LEU A 132 2.88 -6.70 17.35
CA LEU A 132 2.26 -6.05 16.20
C LEU A 132 0.79 -5.71 16.45
N LEU A 133 0.04 -6.60 17.12
CA LEU A 133 -1.34 -6.34 17.51
C LEU A 133 -1.44 -5.17 18.51
N ALA A 134 -0.52 -5.09 19.47
CA ALA A 134 -0.40 -3.96 20.38
C ALA A 134 -0.06 -2.67 19.64
N LYS A 135 0.87 -2.73 18.67
CA LYS A 135 1.25 -1.59 17.83
C LYS A 135 0.06 -1.00 17.07
N VAL A 136 -0.87 -1.84 16.61
CA VAL A 136 -2.09 -1.38 15.92
C VAL A 136 -3.31 -1.27 16.86
N GLY A 137 -3.12 -1.43 18.19
CA GLY A 137 -4.14 -1.21 19.22
C GLY A 137 -5.27 -2.23 19.23
N VAL A 138 -4.97 -3.52 18.95
CA VAL A 138 -5.97 -4.61 18.95
C VAL A 138 -5.48 -5.89 19.65
N ASP A 139 -4.45 -5.81 20.49
CA ASP A 139 -3.87 -6.94 21.21
C ASP A 139 -4.87 -7.63 22.14
N SER A 140 -5.77 -6.87 22.77
CA SER A 140 -6.86 -7.42 23.59
C SER A 140 -7.83 -8.31 22.80
N GLN A 141 -7.81 -8.26 21.47
CA GLN A 141 -8.66 -9.05 20.59
C GLN A 141 -7.97 -10.34 20.08
N ALA A 142 -6.74 -10.64 20.50
CA ALA A 142 -5.88 -11.70 19.93
C ALA A 142 -6.56 -13.09 19.87
N HIS A 143 -7.39 -13.41 20.83
CA HIS A 143 -8.04 -14.73 20.91
C HIS A 143 -9.45 -14.78 20.32
N LYS A 144 -9.99 -13.66 19.85
CA LYS A 144 -11.30 -13.58 19.20
C LYS A 144 -11.24 -14.03 17.75
N MET A 145 -12.42 -14.36 17.22
CA MET A 145 -12.59 -14.64 15.79
C MET A 145 -12.84 -13.33 15.03
N PRO A 146 -12.51 -13.24 13.73
CA PRO A 146 -12.74 -12.02 12.93
C PRO A 146 -14.17 -11.47 13.02
N ALA A 147 -15.18 -12.34 13.04
CA ALA A 147 -16.58 -11.93 13.10
C ALA A 147 -16.98 -11.22 14.43
N GLU A 148 -16.14 -11.30 15.46
CA GLU A 148 -16.35 -10.63 16.75
C GLU A 148 -15.73 -9.23 16.81
N LEU A 149 -15.04 -8.80 15.74
CA LEU A 149 -14.34 -7.53 15.65
C LEU A 149 -15.11 -6.53 14.77
N SER A 150 -15.02 -5.24 15.13
CA SER A 150 -15.47 -4.16 14.23
C SER A 150 -14.67 -4.14 12.94
N GLY A 151 -15.18 -3.50 11.88
CA GLY A 151 -14.48 -3.36 10.60
C GLY A 151 -13.10 -2.70 10.76
N GLY A 152 -13.01 -1.61 11.53
CA GLY A 152 -11.73 -0.94 11.80
C GLY A 152 -10.74 -1.81 12.57
N GLN A 153 -11.21 -2.62 13.52
CA GLN A 153 -10.36 -3.60 14.21
C GLN A 153 -9.88 -4.69 13.25
N GLN A 154 -10.75 -5.24 12.39
CA GLN A 154 -10.36 -6.21 11.37
C GLN A 154 -9.32 -5.64 10.40
N GLN A 155 -9.47 -4.40 9.99
CA GLN A 155 -8.51 -3.74 9.10
C GLN A 155 -7.15 -3.54 9.78
N ARG A 156 -7.12 -3.14 11.05
CA ARG A 156 -5.86 -3.04 11.81
C ARG A 156 -5.20 -4.41 12.01
N VAL A 157 -5.96 -5.47 12.19
CA VAL A 157 -5.44 -6.85 12.17
C VAL A 157 -4.85 -7.21 10.80
N ALA A 158 -5.49 -6.82 9.70
CA ALA A 158 -4.96 -7.05 8.35
C ALA A 158 -3.62 -6.32 8.14
N ILE A 159 -3.48 -5.10 8.67
CA ILE A 159 -2.20 -4.36 8.70
C ILE A 159 -1.15 -5.12 9.53
N ALA A 160 -1.47 -5.54 10.76
CA ALA A 160 -0.55 -6.31 11.60
C ALA A 160 -0.10 -7.62 10.94
N ARG A 161 -1.03 -8.33 10.28
CA ARG A 161 -0.74 -9.54 9.51
C ARG A 161 0.24 -9.30 8.36
N ALA A 162 0.07 -8.20 7.63
CA ALA A 162 1.00 -7.84 6.57
C ALA A 162 2.39 -7.47 7.13
N LEU A 163 2.45 -6.69 8.21
CA LEU A 163 3.70 -6.31 8.90
C LEU A 163 4.45 -7.50 9.49
N ALA A 164 3.77 -8.57 9.90
CA ALA A 164 4.39 -9.78 10.45
C ALA A 164 5.32 -10.49 9.45
N MET A 165 5.17 -10.22 8.16
CA MET A 165 6.08 -10.69 7.12
C MET A 165 7.35 -9.85 7.01
N LYS A 166 7.48 -8.73 7.74
CA LYS A 166 8.58 -7.74 7.64
C LYS A 166 8.81 -7.27 6.21
N PRO A 167 7.76 -6.74 5.55
CA PRO A 167 7.85 -6.35 4.16
C PRO A 167 8.75 -5.13 3.98
N LYS A 168 9.36 -5.00 2.80
CA LYS A 168 10.12 -3.80 2.39
C LYS A 168 9.19 -2.65 1.97
N VAL A 169 7.99 -3.00 1.49
CA VAL A 169 6.97 -2.06 1.05
C VAL A 169 5.58 -2.54 1.45
N MET A 170 4.71 -1.62 1.84
CA MET A 170 3.31 -1.86 2.11
C MET A 170 2.43 -1.23 1.02
N LEU A 171 1.58 -2.02 0.42
CA LEU A 171 0.57 -1.61 -0.55
C LEU A 171 -0.79 -1.54 0.15
N PHE A 172 -1.50 -0.44 -0.01
CA PHE A 172 -2.84 -0.25 0.51
C PHE A 172 -3.80 0.05 -0.65
N ASP A 173 -4.80 -0.79 -0.83
CA ASP A 173 -5.81 -0.65 -1.88
C ASP A 173 -7.16 -0.30 -1.24
N GLU A 174 -7.42 1.01 -1.10
CA GLU A 174 -8.61 1.59 -0.48
C GLU A 174 -8.93 1.02 0.91
N PRO A 175 -8.00 1.11 1.88
CA PRO A 175 -8.10 0.38 3.15
C PRO A 175 -9.26 0.84 4.06
N THR A 176 -9.89 1.97 3.78
CA THR A 176 -10.96 2.56 4.59
C THR A 176 -12.33 2.55 3.93
N SER A 177 -12.42 2.23 2.63
CA SER A 177 -13.65 2.39 1.86
C SER A 177 -14.81 1.45 2.26
N ALA A 178 -14.53 0.38 3.02
CA ALA A 178 -15.53 -0.53 3.58
C ALA A 178 -15.84 -0.27 5.06
N LEU A 179 -15.36 0.85 5.62
CA LEU A 179 -15.50 1.20 7.04
C LEU A 179 -16.56 2.28 7.25
N ASP A 180 -17.22 2.20 8.40
CA ASP A 180 -18.03 3.30 8.89
C ASP A 180 -17.13 4.52 9.24
N PRO A 181 -17.60 5.75 9.03
CA PRO A 181 -16.79 6.96 9.23
C PRO A 181 -16.12 7.06 10.62
N GLU A 182 -16.76 6.54 11.66
CA GLU A 182 -16.23 6.55 13.02
C GLU A 182 -14.97 5.68 13.17
N MET A 183 -14.81 4.65 12.31
CA MET A 183 -13.69 3.70 12.36
C MET A 183 -12.52 4.07 11.45
N VAL A 184 -12.72 5.00 10.51
CA VAL A 184 -11.72 5.41 9.52
C VAL A 184 -10.48 5.98 10.19
N ASN A 185 -10.66 6.88 11.16
CA ASN A 185 -9.55 7.60 11.79
C ASN A 185 -8.54 6.67 12.47
N GLU A 186 -9.00 5.61 13.15
CA GLU A 186 -8.11 4.65 13.84
C GLU A 186 -7.18 3.90 12.86
N VAL A 187 -7.70 3.57 11.66
CA VAL A 187 -6.92 2.93 10.60
C VAL A 187 -5.94 3.93 10.00
N LEU A 188 -6.38 5.14 9.70
CA LEU A 188 -5.52 6.20 9.15
C LEU A 188 -4.40 6.59 10.13
N ASP A 189 -4.67 6.70 11.42
CA ASP A 189 -3.64 7.00 12.43
C ASP A 189 -2.60 5.88 12.52
N THR A 190 -3.03 4.61 12.39
CA THR A 190 -2.10 3.48 12.27
C THR A 190 -1.20 3.64 11.04
N MET A 191 -1.76 3.98 9.88
CA MET A 191 -0.98 4.18 8.64
C MET A 191 -0.03 5.38 8.75
N VAL A 192 -0.45 6.49 9.38
CA VAL A 192 0.41 7.65 9.66
C VAL A 192 1.58 7.27 10.57
N SER A 193 1.36 6.42 11.58
CA SER A 193 2.45 5.92 12.44
C SER A 193 3.48 5.12 11.63
N LEU A 194 3.02 4.25 10.72
CA LEU A 194 3.92 3.50 9.84
C LEU A 194 4.73 4.40 8.90
N ALA A 195 4.11 5.45 8.35
CA ALA A 195 4.80 6.45 7.55
C ALA A 195 5.93 7.14 8.33
N ARG A 196 5.64 7.58 9.55
CA ARG A 196 6.64 8.23 10.44
C ARG A 196 7.79 7.32 10.84
N GLU A 197 7.58 6.02 10.87
CA GLU A 197 8.62 5.01 11.11
C GLU A 197 9.48 4.71 9.87
N GLY A 198 9.21 5.37 8.74
CA GLY A 198 9.96 5.20 7.50
C GLY A 198 9.56 3.97 6.69
N MET A 199 8.33 3.46 6.86
CA MET A 199 7.80 2.39 6.01
C MET A 199 7.55 2.92 4.60
N THR A 200 8.12 2.27 3.59
CA THR A 200 7.78 2.57 2.19
C THR A 200 6.34 2.15 1.92
N MET A 201 5.52 3.06 1.39
CA MET A 201 4.10 2.79 1.16
C MET A 201 3.62 3.31 -0.19
N ILE A 202 2.75 2.52 -0.83
CA ILE A 202 1.90 2.98 -1.94
C ILE A 202 0.46 2.84 -1.48
N VAL A 203 -0.29 3.94 -1.48
CA VAL A 203 -1.63 4.00 -0.90
C VAL A 203 -2.63 4.51 -1.93
N VAL A 204 -3.57 3.67 -2.31
CA VAL A 204 -4.79 4.08 -3.03
C VAL A 204 -5.82 4.48 -1.99
N THR A 205 -6.28 5.72 -2.00
CA THR A 205 -7.25 6.20 -1.02
C THR A 205 -8.08 7.37 -1.57
N HIS A 206 -9.21 7.63 -0.94
CA HIS A 206 -10.02 8.83 -1.10
C HIS A 206 -9.93 9.76 0.13
N GLU A 207 -9.09 9.42 1.11
CA GLU A 207 -8.90 10.18 2.34
C GLU A 207 -7.90 11.32 2.13
N MET A 208 -8.39 12.50 1.74
CA MET A 208 -7.54 13.66 1.43
C MET A 208 -6.76 14.16 2.65
N GLY A 209 -7.35 14.04 3.85
CA GLY A 209 -6.68 14.38 5.11
C GLY A 209 -5.44 13.51 5.36
N PHE A 210 -5.53 12.21 5.08
CA PHE A 210 -4.39 11.30 5.14
C PHE A 210 -3.33 11.66 4.08
N ALA A 211 -3.74 11.87 2.83
CA ALA A 211 -2.84 12.21 1.74
C ALA A 211 -2.02 13.48 2.06
N ARG A 212 -2.65 14.53 2.62
CA ARG A 212 -1.96 15.76 3.06
C ARG A 212 -0.97 15.52 4.21
N LYS A 213 -1.33 14.64 5.16
CA LYS A 213 -0.58 14.46 6.42
C LYS A 213 0.59 13.50 6.30
N ALA A 214 0.47 12.51 5.43
CA ALA A 214 1.36 11.36 5.40
C ALA A 214 2.11 11.15 4.09
N ALA A 215 1.63 11.67 2.95
CA ALA A 215 2.29 11.47 1.68
C ALA A 215 3.52 12.35 1.53
N ASP A 216 4.57 11.78 0.94
CA ASP A 216 5.71 12.53 0.41
C ASP A 216 5.43 13.01 -1.01
N ARG A 217 4.64 12.22 -1.76
CA ARG A 217 4.27 12.51 -3.15
C ARG A 217 2.86 12.01 -3.46
N ILE A 218 2.13 12.85 -4.19
CA ILE A 218 0.85 12.51 -4.82
C ILE A 218 1.10 12.14 -6.28
N VAL A 219 0.51 11.03 -6.71
CA VAL A 219 0.48 10.60 -8.11
C VAL A 219 -0.98 10.56 -8.53
N PHE A 220 -1.36 11.47 -9.41
CA PHE A 220 -2.72 11.61 -9.91
C PHE A 220 -2.90 10.83 -11.20
N LEU A 221 -3.76 9.81 -11.16
CA LEU A 221 -4.13 8.99 -12.32
C LEU A 221 -5.49 9.40 -12.88
N ALA A 222 -5.57 9.55 -14.19
CA ALA A 222 -6.83 9.64 -14.92
C ALA A 222 -6.72 8.92 -16.26
N ASP A 223 -7.82 8.30 -16.69
CA ASP A 223 -7.94 7.62 -17.98
C ASP A 223 -6.83 6.56 -18.27
N GLY A 224 -6.27 5.98 -17.20
CA GLY A 224 -5.22 4.97 -17.28
C GLY A 224 -3.79 5.52 -17.35
N GLU A 225 -3.60 6.82 -17.21
CA GLU A 225 -2.30 7.50 -17.31
C GLU A 225 -1.97 8.25 -16.02
N ILE A 226 -0.68 8.43 -15.73
CA ILE A 226 -0.22 9.38 -14.71
C ILE A 226 -0.27 10.77 -15.34
N ILE A 227 -1.16 11.62 -14.81
CA ILE A 227 -1.37 12.97 -15.33
C ILE A 227 -0.53 13.99 -14.60
N GLU A 228 -0.31 13.79 -13.30
CA GLU A 228 0.43 14.73 -12.48
C GLU A 228 1.09 14.02 -11.30
N GLU A 229 2.33 14.42 -11.00
CA GLU A 229 3.04 14.04 -9.78
C GLU A 229 3.48 15.33 -9.07
N ALA A 230 3.20 15.45 -7.79
CA ALA A 230 3.56 16.65 -7.01
C ALA A 230 3.68 16.35 -5.51
N HIS A 231 4.38 17.23 -4.78
CA HIS A 231 4.30 17.26 -3.32
C HIS A 231 2.84 17.55 -2.88
N PRO A 232 2.35 16.97 -1.76
CA PRO A 232 0.97 17.18 -1.32
C PRO A 232 0.55 18.64 -1.27
N ASP A 233 1.37 19.54 -0.69
CA ASP A 233 1.03 20.96 -0.60
C ASP A 233 0.80 21.57 -1.98
N GLU A 234 1.67 21.28 -2.96
CA GLU A 234 1.52 21.79 -4.34
C GLU A 234 0.27 21.21 -4.99
N PHE A 235 0.07 19.90 -4.90
CA PHE A 235 -1.08 19.23 -5.52
C PHE A 235 -2.42 19.77 -5.01
N PHE A 236 -2.55 19.99 -3.70
CA PHE A 236 -3.81 20.43 -3.10
C PHE A 236 -4.05 21.96 -3.15
N THR A 237 -3.02 22.77 -3.35
CA THR A 237 -3.16 24.22 -3.41
C THR A 237 -3.08 24.79 -4.82
N ASN A 238 -2.27 24.20 -5.68
CA ASN A 238 -2.01 24.68 -7.03
C ASN A 238 -1.77 23.52 -8.02
N PRO A 239 -2.77 22.63 -8.23
CA PRO A 239 -2.65 21.55 -9.20
C PRO A 239 -2.40 22.10 -10.60
N LYS A 240 -1.51 21.45 -11.35
CA LYS A 240 -1.09 21.92 -12.68
C LYS A 240 -2.07 21.51 -13.76
N SER A 241 -2.57 20.26 -13.69
CA SER A 241 -3.47 19.72 -14.72
C SER A 241 -4.92 20.13 -14.49
N GLU A 242 -5.64 20.46 -15.55
CA GLU A 242 -7.08 20.76 -15.48
C GLU A 242 -7.88 19.57 -14.92
N ARG A 243 -7.45 18.34 -15.23
CA ARG A 243 -8.08 17.12 -14.70
C ARG A 243 -7.95 17.02 -13.17
N ALA A 244 -6.79 17.41 -12.61
CA ALA A 244 -6.59 17.44 -11.16
C ALA A 244 -7.43 18.54 -10.50
N LYS A 245 -7.51 19.74 -11.12
CA LYS A 245 -8.38 20.83 -10.66
C LYS A 245 -9.84 20.42 -10.60
N ASP A 246 -10.35 19.83 -11.66
CA ASP A 246 -11.73 19.31 -11.75
C ASP A 246 -12.00 18.24 -10.68
N PHE A 247 -11.05 17.34 -10.47
CA PHE A 247 -11.16 16.30 -9.47
C PHE A 247 -11.22 16.88 -8.06
N LEU A 248 -10.29 17.77 -7.71
CA LEU A 248 -10.24 18.41 -6.39
C LEU A 248 -11.47 19.27 -6.12
N SER A 249 -11.96 20.02 -7.12
CA SER A 249 -13.16 20.85 -6.96
C SER A 249 -14.40 20.04 -6.57
N LYS A 250 -14.53 18.82 -7.07
CA LYS A 250 -15.64 17.90 -6.74
C LYS A 250 -15.56 17.31 -5.35
N ILE A 251 -14.32 17.11 -4.82
CA ILE A 251 -14.12 16.49 -3.51
C ILE A 251 -14.17 17.53 -2.38
N ILE A 252 -13.66 18.75 -2.63
CA ILE A 252 -13.60 19.79 -1.59
C ILE A 252 -15.00 20.42 -1.37
N ASN A 253 -15.90 20.33 -2.35
CA ASN A 253 -17.25 20.89 -2.28
C ASN A 253 -18.30 19.87 -1.77
N HIS A 254 -17.89 18.70 -1.31
CA HIS A 254 -18.70 17.69 -0.61
C HIS A 254 -18.20 17.52 0.82
#